data_be90eb7f5e7568d40309b2c69552e2c3
#
_entry.id   be90eb7f5e7568d40309b2c69552e2c3
#
_cell.length_a   1.000
_cell.length_b   1.000
_cell.length_c   1.000
_cell.angle_alpha   90.00
_cell.angle_beta   90.00
_cell.angle_gamma   90.00
#
_symmetry.space_group_name_H-M   'P 1'
#
loop_
_entity.id
_entity.type
_entity.pdbx_description
1 polymer ?
#
loop_
_entity_poly.entity_id
_entity_poly.type
_entity_poly.pdbx_seq_one_letter_code
_entity_poly.pdbx_strand_id
1 'polypeptide(L)'
;MKRRDFLKKGASGSMAFALSGLIMTQTDAEAAGNTLVYSFTAEGSYQTLVDNNSIFTWSLKDNAGASGPGALGSGIVATEGDTVEVTITNNLDRNINFVVQGITGNTPSVAPGDTHTYLFTAPTAGTYMFTDDVNGFISKAMGLAGPMIVMPADGTQALSSGGPAFEKQYTMFMSDMDDRLNAAIENGGTYNISDYEPNYYFVNGLIFPDTKYDDQTLVTMSVGDDIAIRFVNGGVIEYPMHFHGYHVNHISRNRALVTDAIERDTVLVKPNETSDVILPVVQAGAFPLHTHYVPGVTANGIYTNPYGGGLIIMMAS
;
A
#
# COMPACT_ATOMS: atom_id res chain seq x y z
N MET A 1 23.82 9.99 14.18
CA MET A 1 23.03 11.22 14.16
C MET A 1 21.59 10.81 14.42
N LYS A 2 20.94 11.27 15.48
CA LYS A 2 19.60 10.76 15.86
C LYS A 2 18.54 11.46 15.01
N ARG A 3 17.55 10.72 14.52
CA ARG A 3 16.41 11.19 13.67
C ARG A 3 15.74 12.50 14.13
N ARG A 4 15.86 12.87 15.40
CA ARG A 4 15.30 14.08 15.98
C ARG A 4 15.99 15.41 15.57
N ASP A 5 17.20 15.36 15.04
CA ASP A 5 17.97 16.57 14.70
C ASP A 5 17.76 17.03 13.26
N PHE A 6 17.14 16.22 12.41
CA PHE A 6 16.84 16.55 11.01
C PHE A 6 15.63 17.50 10.88
N LEU A 7 14.69 17.43 11.82
CA LEU A 7 13.43 18.21 11.78
C LEU A 7 13.54 19.65 12.27
N LYS A 8 14.74 20.13 12.68
CA LYS A 8 14.92 21.47 13.27
C LYS A 8 15.62 22.51 12.39
N LYS A 9 15.94 22.20 11.14
CA LYS A 9 16.61 23.15 10.23
C LYS A 9 15.92 23.20 8.86
N GLY A 10 14.90 24.00 8.73
CA GLY A 10 14.29 24.32 7.46
C GLY A 10 13.19 25.37 7.65
N ALA A 11 13.57 26.64 7.69
CA ALA A 11 12.62 27.75 7.73
C ALA A 11 12.28 28.21 6.30
N SER A 12 11.00 28.53 6.08
CA SER A 12 10.44 29.41 5.06
C SER A 12 10.67 29.02 3.59
N GLY A 13 9.78 28.20 3.10
CA GLY A 13 9.50 27.95 1.69
C GLY A 13 8.60 26.71 1.65
N SER A 14 7.31 26.89 1.38
CA SER A 14 6.31 25.81 1.44
C SER A 14 6.55 24.77 0.35
N MET A 15 7.57 23.94 0.49
CA MET A 15 7.70 22.63 -0.13
C MET A 15 7.55 21.61 1.01
N ALA A 16 6.34 21.16 1.23
CA ALA A 16 6.09 20.00 2.08
C ALA A 16 6.70 18.78 1.39
N PHE A 17 7.83 18.31 1.89
CA PHE A 17 8.33 16.99 1.51
C PHE A 17 7.42 15.95 2.15
N ALA A 18 6.70 15.20 1.34
CA ALA A 18 5.92 14.09 1.83
C ALA A 18 6.83 13.08 2.52
N LEU A 19 6.65 12.94 3.83
CA LEU A 19 7.27 11.88 4.62
C LEU A 19 6.58 10.57 4.22
N SER A 20 7.28 9.71 3.52
CA SER A 20 6.86 8.35 3.17
C SER A 20 6.86 7.46 4.40
N GLY A 21 5.87 7.60 5.21
CA GLY A 21 5.50 6.67 6.24
C GLY A 21 3.97 6.60 6.23
N LEU A 22 3.42 5.44 5.85
CA LEU A 22 1.97 5.22 5.85
C LEU A 22 1.38 5.08 7.27
N ILE A 23 2.17 5.38 8.30
CA ILE A 23 1.72 5.55 9.68
C ILE A 23 1.58 7.04 9.91
N MET A 24 0.34 7.53 9.92
CA MET A 24 0.05 8.89 10.37
C MET A 24 -0.32 8.85 11.85
N THR A 25 0.47 9.55 12.65
CA THR A 25 0.11 9.85 14.05
C THR A 25 -0.54 11.24 14.11
N GLN A 26 -1.22 11.54 15.18
CA GLN A 26 -2.15 12.66 15.43
C GLN A 26 -1.71 14.10 15.02
N THR A 27 -0.59 14.32 14.35
CA THR A 27 -0.04 15.65 14.09
C THR A 27 0.00 16.04 12.61
N ASP A 28 -0.48 15.22 11.67
CA ASP A 28 -0.12 15.36 10.26
C ASP A 28 -1.28 15.71 9.30
N ALA A 29 -2.44 16.13 9.81
CA ALA A 29 -3.49 16.69 8.95
C ALA A 29 -3.14 18.17 8.63
N GLU A 30 -2.49 18.39 7.50
CA GLU A 30 -2.25 19.74 6.98
C GLU A 30 -3.52 20.28 6.28
N ALA A 31 -3.69 21.61 6.27
CA ALA A 31 -4.81 22.24 5.58
C ALA A 31 -4.72 22.02 4.06
N ALA A 32 -5.86 21.82 3.41
CA ALA A 32 -5.98 21.62 1.96
C ALA A 32 -5.39 22.78 1.13
N GLY A 33 -4.98 22.48 -0.10
CA GLY A 33 -4.48 23.45 -1.09
C GLY A 33 -2.96 23.52 -1.21
N ASN A 34 -2.23 22.56 -0.63
CA ASN A 34 -0.79 22.42 -0.82
C ASN A 34 -0.47 21.82 -2.20
N THR A 35 0.76 22.02 -2.65
CA THR A 35 1.32 21.27 -3.78
C THR A 35 2.26 20.22 -3.22
N LEU A 36 1.94 18.97 -3.47
CA LEU A 36 2.73 17.79 -3.07
C LEU A 36 3.48 17.26 -4.29
N VAL A 37 4.79 17.07 -4.14
CA VAL A 37 5.65 16.61 -5.24
C VAL A 37 6.22 15.25 -4.89
N TYR A 38 5.92 14.27 -5.74
CA TYR A 38 6.44 12.91 -5.68
C TYR A 38 7.31 12.66 -6.91
N SER A 39 8.41 11.93 -6.73
CA SER A 39 9.29 11.55 -7.82
C SER A 39 9.67 10.09 -7.69
N PHE A 40 9.28 9.29 -8.68
CA PHE A 40 9.55 7.86 -8.70
C PHE A 40 10.38 7.47 -9.92
N THR A 41 11.22 6.46 -9.73
CA THR A 41 11.88 5.76 -10.82
C THR A 41 11.28 4.36 -10.95
N ALA A 42 10.72 4.06 -12.11
CA ALA A 42 10.30 2.71 -12.46
C ALA A 42 11.54 1.93 -12.91
N GLU A 43 11.92 0.91 -12.14
CA GLU A 43 13.12 0.12 -12.43
C GLU A 43 12.92 -1.36 -12.11
N GLY A 44 13.69 -2.21 -12.80
CA GLY A 44 13.77 -3.63 -12.49
C GLY A 44 14.88 -3.91 -11.50
N SER A 45 14.60 -4.75 -10.50
CA SER A 45 15.59 -5.15 -9.50
C SER A 45 15.28 -6.54 -8.95
N TYR A 46 16.29 -7.17 -8.36
CA TYR A 46 16.11 -8.42 -7.64
C TYR A 46 15.78 -8.15 -6.18
N GLN A 47 14.75 -8.82 -5.68
CA GLN A 47 14.39 -8.85 -4.27
C GLN A 47 14.73 -10.22 -3.68
N THR A 48 15.55 -10.25 -2.61
CA THR A 48 15.79 -11.47 -1.84
C THR A 48 14.67 -11.68 -0.84
N LEU A 49 14.07 -12.86 -0.87
CA LEU A 49 12.91 -13.21 -0.06
C LEU A 49 13.30 -14.01 1.19
N VAL A 50 12.35 -14.25 2.08
CA VAL A 50 12.55 -14.91 3.38
C VAL A 50 13.07 -16.35 3.28
N ASP A 51 12.89 -17.02 2.15
CA ASP A 51 13.41 -18.35 1.82
C ASP A 51 14.78 -18.33 1.13
N ASN A 52 15.40 -17.14 1.02
CA ASN A 52 16.64 -16.84 0.32
C ASN A 52 16.56 -16.98 -1.21
N ASN A 53 15.39 -17.15 -1.78
CA ASN A 53 15.20 -17.00 -3.22
C ASN A 53 15.28 -15.53 -3.62
N SER A 54 15.70 -15.28 -4.85
CA SER A 54 15.80 -13.95 -5.42
C SER A 54 14.87 -13.87 -6.63
N ILE A 55 13.93 -12.93 -6.59
CA ILE A 55 12.94 -12.73 -7.64
C ILE A 55 13.18 -11.38 -8.31
N PHE A 56 13.17 -11.36 -9.65
CA PHE A 56 13.18 -10.13 -10.43
C PHE A 56 11.82 -9.45 -10.35
N THR A 57 11.78 -8.18 -9.94
CA THR A 57 10.55 -7.39 -9.78
C THR A 57 10.71 -6.03 -10.44
N TRP A 58 9.60 -5.37 -10.71
CA TRP A 58 9.58 -3.95 -10.99
C TRP A 58 9.18 -3.19 -9.74
N SER A 59 9.67 -1.96 -9.60
CA SER A 59 9.29 -1.08 -8.51
C SER A 59 9.17 0.37 -8.97
N LEU A 60 8.35 1.14 -8.30
CA LEU A 60 8.36 2.60 -8.32
C LEU A 60 9.18 3.05 -7.12
N LYS A 61 10.49 3.21 -7.31
CA LYS A 61 11.41 3.64 -6.27
C LYS A 61 11.27 5.14 -6.02
N ASP A 62 11.03 5.51 -4.78
CA ASP A 62 10.99 6.91 -4.37
C ASP A 62 12.38 7.54 -4.43
N ASN A 63 12.55 8.57 -5.26
CA ASN A 63 13.81 9.30 -5.42
C ASN A 63 14.14 10.18 -4.21
N ALA A 64 13.19 10.50 -3.35
CA ALA A 64 13.41 11.21 -2.08
C ALA A 64 14.06 10.33 -1.00
N GLY A 65 14.29 9.04 -1.28
CA GLY A 65 14.95 8.12 -0.37
C GLY A 65 14.10 7.63 0.78
N ALA A 66 12.82 7.83 0.69
CA ALA A 66 11.83 7.38 1.67
C ALA A 66 11.29 5.98 1.37
N SER A 67 12.06 5.13 0.71
CA SER A 67 11.71 3.73 0.49
C SER A 67 11.73 2.99 1.84
N GLY A 68 10.56 2.54 2.26
CA GLY A 68 10.44 1.50 3.27
C GLY A 68 11.17 0.22 2.81
N PRO A 69 11.50 -0.69 3.73
CA PRO A 69 12.05 -1.99 3.39
C PRO A 69 10.97 -2.80 2.67
N GLY A 70 11.12 -3.00 1.42
CA GLY A 70 10.16 -3.67 0.55
C GLY A 70 9.96 -2.84 -0.71
N ALA A 71 10.69 -3.21 -1.73
CA ALA A 71 10.84 -2.44 -2.97
C ALA A 71 9.56 -2.32 -3.83
N LEU A 72 8.39 -2.61 -3.28
CA LEU A 72 7.13 -2.63 -4.02
C LEU A 72 6.32 -1.31 -3.91
N GLY A 73 7.02 -0.21 -3.85
CA GLY A 73 6.43 1.12 -4.03
C GLY A 73 6.14 1.89 -2.75
N SER A 74 6.51 3.15 -2.77
CA SER A 74 6.11 4.14 -1.76
C SER A 74 4.65 4.51 -1.99
N GLY A 75 3.89 4.72 -0.90
CA GLY A 75 2.53 5.23 -0.99
C GLY A 75 2.50 6.75 -1.22
N ILE A 76 1.37 7.25 -1.68
CA ILE A 76 1.06 8.69 -1.77
C ILE A 76 0.10 9.05 -0.64
N VAL A 77 0.37 10.13 0.07
CA VAL A 77 -0.54 10.70 1.06
C VAL A 77 -0.82 12.15 0.67
N ALA A 78 -2.10 12.51 0.60
CA ALA A 78 -2.54 13.87 0.27
C ALA A 78 -3.76 14.26 1.13
N THR A 79 -4.07 15.53 1.18
CA THR A 79 -5.34 16.04 1.72
C THR A 79 -6.29 16.35 0.56
N GLU A 80 -7.58 16.12 0.74
CA GLU A 80 -8.60 16.43 -0.26
C GLU A 80 -8.46 17.88 -0.74
N GLY A 81 -8.31 18.07 -2.06
CA GLY A 81 -8.11 19.38 -2.69
C GLY A 81 -6.65 19.80 -2.89
N ASP A 82 -5.67 19.04 -2.40
CA ASP A 82 -4.27 19.28 -2.70
C ASP A 82 -3.97 19.11 -4.19
N THR A 83 -3.00 19.84 -4.69
CA THR A 83 -2.40 19.60 -5.99
C THR A 83 -1.32 18.53 -5.84
N VAL A 84 -1.43 17.42 -6.57
CA VAL A 84 -0.46 16.33 -6.53
C VAL A 84 0.28 16.28 -7.86
N GLU A 85 1.60 16.39 -7.77
CA GLU A 85 2.53 16.29 -8.89
C GLU A 85 3.34 15.00 -8.74
N VAL A 86 3.23 14.08 -9.71
CA VAL A 86 3.94 12.80 -9.70
C VAL A 86 4.81 12.70 -10.93
N THR A 87 6.12 12.74 -10.73
CA THR A 87 7.11 12.56 -11.80
C THR A 87 7.56 11.10 -11.85
N ILE A 88 7.40 10.46 -13.01
CA ILE A 88 7.84 9.09 -13.27
C ILE A 88 9.00 9.12 -14.26
N THR A 89 10.15 8.59 -13.86
CA THR A 89 11.26 8.25 -14.76
C THR A 89 11.20 6.76 -15.06
N ASN A 90 11.14 6.39 -16.34
CA ASN A 90 10.98 5.00 -16.77
C ASN A 90 12.32 4.39 -17.17
N ASN A 91 12.91 3.58 -16.31
CA ASN A 91 14.12 2.79 -16.58
C ASN A 91 13.81 1.33 -16.96
N LEU A 92 12.54 0.99 -17.23
CA LEU A 92 12.16 -0.31 -17.76
C LEU A 92 12.34 -0.35 -19.29
N ASP A 93 12.25 -1.53 -19.86
CA ASP A 93 12.38 -1.80 -21.30
C ASP A 93 11.09 -1.62 -22.12
N ARG A 94 10.03 -1.12 -21.48
CA ARG A 94 8.68 -0.98 -22.07
C ARG A 94 7.98 0.29 -21.63
N ASN A 95 6.97 0.69 -22.41
CA ASN A 95 6.13 1.82 -22.02
C ASN A 95 5.34 1.51 -20.76
N ILE A 96 5.24 2.50 -19.88
CA ILE A 96 4.40 2.48 -18.69
C ILE A 96 3.61 3.78 -18.59
N ASN A 97 2.62 3.84 -17.71
CA ASN A 97 1.98 5.08 -17.29
C ASN A 97 1.74 5.11 -15.78
N PHE A 98 1.12 6.18 -15.31
CA PHE A 98 0.70 6.33 -13.92
C PHE A 98 -0.79 6.68 -13.89
N VAL A 99 -1.59 5.79 -13.33
CA VAL A 99 -3.05 5.93 -13.21
C VAL A 99 -3.46 5.79 -11.76
N VAL A 100 -4.24 6.72 -11.24
CA VAL A 100 -4.90 6.58 -9.94
C VAL A 100 -6.36 6.18 -10.17
N GLN A 101 -6.81 5.13 -9.52
CA GLN A 101 -8.17 4.62 -9.67
C GLN A 101 -9.23 5.66 -9.27
N GLY A 102 -10.18 5.89 -10.17
CA GLY A 102 -11.27 6.86 -9.97
C GLY A 102 -10.88 8.30 -10.24
N ILE A 103 -9.64 8.58 -10.64
CA ILE A 103 -9.22 9.85 -11.22
C ILE A 103 -9.26 9.68 -12.73
N THR A 104 -10.18 10.38 -13.38
CA THR A 104 -10.26 10.39 -14.85
C THR A 104 -9.35 11.47 -15.40
N GLY A 105 -8.54 11.14 -16.40
CA GLY A 105 -7.66 12.07 -17.08
C GLY A 105 -6.87 11.39 -18.19
N ASN A 106 -6.23 12.18 -19.03
CA ASN A 106 -5.27 11.67 -20.00
C ASN A 106 -4.00 11.27 -19.26
N THR A 107 -3.69 9.99 -19.24
CA THR A 107 -2.48 9.42 -18.63
C THR A 107 -1.53 8.95 -19.74
N PRO A 108 -0.73 9.86 -20.33
CA PRO A 108 0.19 9.52 -21.39
C PRO A 108 1.18 8.46 -20.90
N SER A 109 1.58 7.57 -21.81
CA SER A 109 2.61 6.59 -21.51
C SER A 109 4.01 7.24 -21.56
N VAL A 110 4.92 6.72 -20.72
CA VAL A 110 6.32 7.10 -20.63
C VAL A 110 7.15 6.01 -21.29
N ALA A 111 7.88 6.35 -22.35
CA ALA A 111 8.73 5.41 -23.05
C ALA A 111 9.99 5.06 -22.23
N PRO A 112 10.67 3.93 -22.55
CA PRO A 112 11.95 3.60 -21.93
C PRO A 112 12.98 4.75 -21.99
N GLY A 113 13.53 5.13 -20.84
CA GLY A 113 14.48 6.22 -20.67
C GLY A 113 13.86 7.61 -20.55
N ASP A 114 12.56 7.76 -20.77
CA ASP A 114 11.87 9.03 -20.68
C ASP A 114 11.37 9.34 -19.26
N THR A 115 10.98 10.61 -19.07
CA THR A 115 10.36 11.09 -17.82
C THR A 115 9.09 11.85 -18.15
N HIS A 116 8.04 11.66 -17.34
CA HIS A 116 6.80 12.42 -17.44
C HIS A 116 6.28 12.82 -16.07
N THR A 117 5.68 14.01 -15.99
CA THR A 117 5.03 14.52 -14.78
C THR A 117 3.53 14.55 -14.96
N TYR A 118 2.84 13.82 -14.08
CA TYR A 118 1.38 13.79 -13.96
C TYR A 118 0.93 14.80 -12.92
N LEU A 119 -0.07 15.60 -13.24
CA LEU A 119 -0.62 16.62 -12.35
C LEU A 119 -2.12 16.39 -12.20
N PHE A 120 -2.58 16.31 -10.95
CA PHE A 120 -3.99 16.17 -10.64
C PHE A 120 -4.33 16.78 -9.27
N THR A 121 -5.61 17.03 -9.03
CA THR A 121 -6.09 17.43 -7.70
C THR A 121 -6.44 16.16 -6.91
N ALA A 122 -6.00 16.09 -5.66
CA ALA A 122 -6.37 15.02 -4.75
C ALA A 122 -7.89 14.96 -4.62
N PRO A 123 -8.51 13.79 -4.91
CA PRO A 123 -9.96 13.64 -4.90
C PRO A 123 -10.51 13.67 -3.46
N THR A 124 -11.79 13.33 -3.30
CA THR A 124 -12.42 13.21 -1.98
C THR A 124 -11.66 12.25 -1.07
N ALA A 125 -11.66 12.55 0.24
CA ALA A 125 -10.97 11.75 1.25
C ALA A 125 -11.36 10.26 1.18
N GLY A 126 -10.37 9.38 1.28
CA GLY A 126 -10.54 7.94 1.17
C GLY A 126 -9.28 7.20 0.73
N THR A 127 -9.44 5.91 0.44
CA THR A 127 -8.35 5.02 0.05
C THR A 127 -8.41 4.73 -1.45
N TYR A 128 -7.29 4.91 -2.13
CA TYR A 128 -7.11 4.75 -3.57
C TYR A 128 -5.93 3.82 -3.84
N MET A 129 -5.82 3.41 -5.10
CA MET A 129 -4.67 2.69 -5.62
C MET A 129 -4.18 3.37 -6.89
N PHE A 130 -2.87 3.49 -7.06
CA PHE A 130 -2.26 3.82 -8.34
C PHE A 130 -1.58 2.59 -8.95
N THR A 131 -1.47 2.57 -10.27
CA THR A 131 -0.82 1.49 -11.04
C THR A 131 -0.43 1.97 -12.42
N ASP A 132 0.34 1.16 -13.14
CA ASP A 132 0.44 1.21 -14.60
C ASP A 132 -0.69 0.37 -15.23
N ASP A 133 -1.42 0.89 -16.21
CA ASP A 133 -2.46 0.17 -16.94
C ASP A 133 -2.07 -0.20 -18.38
N VAL A 134 -0.90 0.25 -18.87
CA VAL A 134 -0.38 -0.08 -20.20
C VAL A 134 -0.10 -1.58 -20.33
N ASN A 135 0.49 -2.18 -19.29
CA ASN A 135 0.84 -3.60 -19.28
C ASN A 135 -0.18 -4.48 -18.54
N GLY A 136 -1.31 -3.90 -18.11
CA GLY A 136 -2.42 -4.62 -17.49
C GLY A 136 -2.04 -5.34 -16.20
N PHE A 137 -2.40 -6.63 -16.08
CA PHE A 137 -2.14 -7.41 -14.87
C PHE A 137 -0.63 -7.63 -14.61
N ILE A 138 0.20 -7.65 -15.68
CA ILE A 138 1.65 -7.84 -15.56
C ILE A 138 2.27 -6.74 -14.69
N SER A 139 1.85 -5.49 -14.86
CA SER A 139 2.35 -4.37 -14.06
C SER A 139 2.19 -4.60 -12.57
N LYS A 140 1.02 -5.06 -12.15
CA LYS A 140 0.74 -5.35 -10.74
C LYS A 140 1.49 -6.59 -10.25
N ALA A 141 1.46 -7.67 -11.03
CA ALA A 141 2.18 -8.90 -10.71
C ALA A 141 3.70 -8.68 -10.63
N MET A 142 4.23 -7.69 -11.36
CA MET A 142 5.64 -7.31 -11.31
C MET A 142 5.95 -6.26 -10.23
N GLY A 143 4.94 -5.55 -9.66
CA GLY A 143 5.10 -4.60 -8.56
C GLY A 143 4.88 -3.11 -8.90
N LEU A 144 4.34 -2.76 -10.08
CA LEU A 144 4.03 -1.37 -10.45
C LEU A 144 2.64 -0.94 -9.96
N ALA A 145 2.41 -0.99 -8.67
CA ALA A 145 1.20 -0.50 -8.03
C ALA A 145 1.51 -0.05 -6.60
N GLY A 146 0.68 0.83 -6.06
CA GLY A 146 0.82 1.27 -4.68
C GLY A 146 -0.44 1.98 -4.16
N PRO A 147 -0.51 2.21 -2.83
CA PRO A 147 -1.63 2.88 -2.21
C PRO A 147 -1.52 4.40 -2.34
N MET A 148 -2.67 5.06 -2.42
CA MET A 148 -2.80 6.50 -2.21
C MET A 148 -3.88 6.75 -1.18
N ILE A 149 -3.53 7.49 -0.13
CA ILE A 149 -4.45 7.87 0.94
C ILE A 149 -4.74 9.36 0.83
N VAL A 150 -6.01 9.71 0.79
CA VAL A 150 -6.46 11.10 0.83
C VAL A 150 -7.16 11.36 2.15
N MET A 151 -6.62 12.31 2.92
CA MET A 151 -7.17 12.73 4.21
C MET A 151 -8.24 13.81 4.03
N PRO A 152 -9.18 13.96 4.98
CA PRO A 152 -10.19 15.01 4.93
C PRO A 152 -9.60 16.43 4.93
N ALA A 153 -10.19 17.33 4.10
CA ALA A 153 -9.78 18.73 3.99
C ALA A 153 -9.99 19.56 5.27
N ASP A 154 -10.86 19.10 6.16
CA ASP A 154 -11.15 19.78 7.44
C ASP A 154 -10.11 19.47 8.55
N GLY A 155 -9.08 18.70 8.21
CA GLY A 155 -8.03 18.31 9.15
C GLY A 155 -8.45 17.27 10.18
N THR A 156 -9.61 16.63 10.01
CA THR A 156 -10.03 15.55 10.91
C THR A 156 -9.28 14.25 10.61
N GLN A 157 -8.93 13.53 11.67
CA GLN A 157 -8.45 12.15 11.57
C GLN A 157 -9.62 11.20 11.40
N ALA A 158 -10.13 11.13 10.17
CA ALA A 158 -11.25 10.29 9.81
C ALA A 158 -10.98 9.54 8.50
N LEU A 159 -11.68 8.43 8.29
CA LEU A 159 -11.54 7.63 7.06
C LEU A 159 -11.99 8.37 5.81
N SER A 160 -12.94 9.28 5.98
CA SER A 160 -13.48 10.16 4.94
C SER A 160 -14.09 11.40 5.59
N SER A 161 -14.38 12.43 4.80
CA SER A 161 -15.04 13.65 5.31
C SER A 161 -16.39 13.31 5.96
N GLY A 162 -16.52 13.60 7.26
CA GLY A 162 -17.67 13.22 8.09
C GLY A 162 -17.79 11.72 8.42
N GLY A 163 -16.77 10.94 8.10
CA GLY A 163 -16.67 9.52 8.44
C GLY A 163 -16.21 9.26 9.87
N PRO A 164 -16.04 7.99 10.28
CA PRO A 164 -15.56 7.65 11.60
C PRO A 164 -14.11 8.12 11.79
N ALA A 165 -13.87 8.69 12.98
CA ALA A 165 -12.54 9.08 13.44
C ALA A 165 -11.74 7.87 13.92
N PHE A 166 -10.44 8.05 14.08
CA PHE A 166 -9.52 7.02 14.57
C PHE A 166 -8.34 7.66 15.31
N GLU A 167 -7.68 6.91 16.20
CA GLU A 167 -6.47 7.33 16.90
C GLU A 167 -5.22 7.07 16.07
N LYS A 168 -5.19 5.97 15.31
CA LYS A 168 -4.10 5.60 14.39
C LYS A 168 -4.65 4.96 13.13
N GLN A 169 -3.88 5.04 12.06
CA GLN A 169 -4.19 4.31 10.84
C GLN A 169 -3.01 3.50 10.32
N TYR A 170 -3.33 2.39 9.68
CA TYR A 170 -2.37 1.54 8.98
C TYR A 170 -2.88 1.23 7.58
N THR A 171 -2.01 1.30 6.60
CA THR A 171 -2.34 0.90 5.23
C THR A 171 -1.68 -0.44 4.93
N MET A 172 -2.50 -1.42 4.56
CA MET A 172 -2.08 -2.77 4.19
C MET A 172 -2.22 -2.93 2.68
N PHE A 173 -1.12 -2.70 1.96
CA PHE A 173 -1.04 -2.95 0.52
C PHE A 173 -0.68 -4.41 0.30
N MET A 174 -1.67 -5.21 -0.13
CA MET A 174 -1.49 -6.62 -0.44
C MET A 174 -1.05 -6.78 -1.90
N SER A 175 -0.08 -7.64 -2.12
CA SER A 175 0.38 -8.06 -3.44
C SER A 175 0.80 -9.52 -3.44
N ASP A 176 0.84 -10.12 -4.62
CA ASP A 176 1.25 -11.50 -4.83
C ASP A 176 2.15 -11.60 -6.06
N MET A 177 3.01 -12.60 -6.08
CA MET A 177 3.92 -12.86 -7.20
C MET A 177 3.97 -14.35 -7.52
N ASP A 178 4.01 -14.63 -8.81
CA ASP A 178 4.33 -15.92 -9.40
C ASP A 178 5.74 -15.83 -9.99
N ASP A 179 6.71 -16.51 -9.41
CA ASP A 179 8.12 -16.43 -9.82
C ASP A 179 8.34 -16.88 -11.25
N ARG A 180 7.45 -17.73 -11.81
CA ARG A 180 7.48 -18.13 -13.21
C ARG A 180 7.11 -16.96 -14.15
N LEU A 181 6.13 -16.12 -13.74
CA LEU A 181 5.80 -14.90 -14.45
C LEU A 181 7.00 -13.94 -14.40
N ASN A 182 7.55 -13.73 -13.21
CA ASN A 182 8.66 -12.80 -13.00
C ASN A 182 9.87 -13.21 -13.87
N ALA A 183 10.22 -14.50 -13.89
CA ALA A 183 11.29 -15.03 -14.72
C ALA A 183 10.98 -14.92 -16.22
N ALA A 184 9.74 -15.15 -16.66
CA ALA A 184 9.36 -15.01 -18.06
C ALA A 184 9.51 -13.55 -18.53
N ILE A 185 9.05 -12.59 -17.74
CA ILE A 185 9.13 -11.15 -18.08
C ILE A 185 10.58 -10.66 -18.04
N GLU A 186 11.39 -11.08 -17.08
CA GLU A 186 12.83 -10.77 -17.00
C GLU A 186 13.55 -11.18 -18.30
N ASN A 187 13.20 -12.34 -18.86
CA ASN A 187 13.81 -12.86 -20.08
C ASN A 187 13.15 -12.32 -21.38
N GLY A 188 12.34 -11.25 -21.29
CA GLY A 188 11.68 -10.64 -22.45
C GLY A 188 10.53 -11.48 -23.03
N GLY A 189 10.05 -12.47 -22.30
CA GLY A 189 8.94 -13.33 -22.69
C GLY A 189 7.57 -12.73 -22.39
N THR A 190 6.55 -13.56 -22.58
CA THR A 190 5.14 -13.26 -22.27
C THR A 190 4.61 -14.28 -21.25
N TYR A 191 3.56 -13.92 -20.54
CA TYR A 191 2.91 -14.81 -19.58
C TYR A 191 1.39 -14.74 -19.74
N ASN A 192 0.74 -15.90 -19.68
CA ASN A 192 -0.72 -15.97 -19.75
C ASN A 192 -1.31 -15.90 -18.35
N ILE A 193 -2.24 -14.96 -18.11
CA ILE A 193 -2.90 -14.81 -16.81
C ILE A 193 -3.61 -16.10 -16.35
N SER A 194 -4.05 -16.95 -17.28
CA SER A 194 -4.68 -18.25 -16.91
C SER A 194 -3.72 -19.21 -16.22
N ASP A 195 -2.42 -19.00 -16.36
CA ASP A 195 -1.38 -19.85 -15.77
C ASP A 195 -0.85 -19.24 -14.45
N TYR A 196 -1.39 -18.07 -14.04
CA TYR A 196 -0.95 -17.36 -12.86
C TYR A 196 -1.36 -18.12 -11.58
N GLU A 197 -0.35 -18.54 -10.86
CA GLU A 197 -0.49 -19.26 -9.59
C GLU A 197 0.59 -18.74 -8.63
N PRO A 198 0.28 -17.68 -7.84
CA PRO A 198 1.27 -17.02 -7.03
C PRO A 198 1.80 -17.94 -5.93
N ASN A 199 3.10 -17.86 -5.70
CA ASN A 199 3.80 -18.60 -4.66
C ASN A 199 4.41 -17.67 -3.58
N TYR A 200 4.33 -16.35 -3.76
CA TYR A 200 4.73 -15.36 -2.75
C TYR A 200 3.63 -14.33 -2.55
N TYR A 201 3.44 -13.94 -1.27
CA TYR A 201 2.35 -13.06 -0.82
C TYR A 201 2.89 -12.03 0.15
N PHE A 202 2.59 -10.76 -0.10
CA PHE A 202 3.21 -9.63 0.59
C PHE A 202 2.16 -8.74 1.25
N VAL A 203 2.56 -8.09 2.33
CA VAL A 203 1.93 -6.90 2.89
C VAL A 203 2.97 -5.78 2.92
N ASN A 204 2.71 -4.67 2.25
CA ASN A 204 3.65 -3.55 2.09
C ASN A 204 5.03 -3.97 1.57
N GLY A 205 5.07 -4.97 0.66
CA GLY A 205 6.29 -5.52 0.09
C GLY A 205 7.09 -6.46 1.00
N LEU A 206 6.57 -6.79 2.17
CA LEU A 206 7.19 -7.68 3.14
C LEU A 206 6.43 -9.00 3.24
N ILE A 207 7.15 -10.06 3.58
CA ILE A 207 6.64 -11.39 3.89
C ILE A 207 6.88 -11.66 5.38
N PHE A 208 5.92 -12.29 6.07
CA PHE A 208 6.19 -12.73 7.45
C PHE A 208 7.38 -13.72 7.49
N PRO A 209 8.36 -13.58 8.42
CA PRO A 209 8.27 -12.83 9.68
C PRO A 209 8.72 -11.35 9.62
N ASP A 210 9.18 -10.81 8.49
CA ASP A 210 9.71 -9.45 8.41
C ASP A 210 8.64 -8.39 8.73
N THR A 211 7.37 -8.67 8.40
CA THR A 211 6.22 -7.82 8.72
C THR A 211 6.08 -7.50 10.22
N LYS A 212 6.57 -8.34 11.13
CA LYS A 212 6.49 -8.09 12.59
C LYS A 212 7.56 -7.15 13.12
N TYR A 213 8.54 -6.77 12.29
CA TYR A 213 9.65 -5.91 12.67
C TYR A 213 9.60 -4.54 12.00
N ASP A 214 8.64 -4.33 11.12
CA ASP A 214 8.44 -3.09 10.40
C ASP A 214 7.29 -2.28 11.02
N ASP A 215 7.53 -0.99 11.30
CA ASP A 215 6.57 -0.12 11.98
C ASP A 215 5.29 0.15 11.17
N GLN A 216 5.30 -0.11 9.85
CA GLN A 216 4.13 0.08 8.98
C GLN A 216 3.23 -1.16 8.91
N THR A 217 3.77 -2.32 9.26
CA THR A 217 3.04 -3.60 9.24
C THR A 217 2.80 -4.17 10.64
N LEU A 218 3.62 -3.81 11.63
CA LEU A 218 3.34 -4.11 13.04
C LEU A 218 2.29 -3.12 13.57
N VAL A 219 1.05 -3.56 13.71
CA VAL A 219 -0.03 -2.72 14.23
C VAL A 219 0.09 -2.59 15.75
N THR A 220 0.44 -1.40 16.26
CA THR A 220 0.51 -1.11 17.70
C THR A 220 -0.67 -0.25 18.13
N MET A 221 -1.37 -0.65 19.19
CA MET A 221 -2.62 -0.01 19.63
C MET A 221 -2.80 -0.12 21.16
N SER A 222 -3.71 0.67 21.70
CA SER A 222 -4.07 0.62 23.13
C SER A 222 -5.54 0.26 23.30
N VAL A 223 -5.88 -0.44 24.39
CA VAL A 223 -7.29 -0.75 24.67
C VAL A 223 -8.09 0.54 24.80
N GLY A 224 -9.17 0.64 24.05
CA GLY A 224 -10.02 1.82 23.94
C GLY A 224 -9.79 2.65 22.68
N ASP A 225 -8.70 2.40 21.91
CA ASP A 225 -8.47 3.04 20.62
C ASP A 225 -9.44 2.51 19.56
N ASP A 226 -9.75 3.34 18.56
CA ASP A 226 -10.30 2.97 17.28
C ASP A 226 -9.20 3.06 16.21
N ILE A 227 -8.83 1.94 15.64
CA ILE A 227 -7.75 1.85 14.65
C ILE A 227 -8.31 1.74 13.25
N ALA A 228 -7.92 2.66 12.36
CA ALA A 228 -8.22 2.54 10.95
C ALA A 228 -7.25 1.56 10.28
N ILE A 229 -7.78 0.55 9.59
CA ILE A 229 -6.98 -0.30 8.70
C ILE A 229 -7.52 -0.13 7.29
N ARG A 230 -6.64 0.32 6.40
CA ARG A 230 -6.94 0.57 4.99
C ARG A 230 -6.31 -0.54 4.15
N PHE A 231 -7.13 -1.41 3.64
CA PHE A 231 -6.70 -2.46 2.73
C PHE A 231 -6.70 -1.97 1.29
N VAL A 232 -5.61 -2.26 0.58
CA VAL A 232 -5.47 -2.01 -0.85
C VAL A 232 -4.96 -3.28 -1.51
N ASN A 233 -5.75 -3.89 -2.39
CA ASN A 233 -5.33 -5.09 -3.10
C ASN A 233 -4.74 -4.74 -4.48
N GLY A 234 -3.41 -4.62 -4.52
CA GLY A 234 -2.63 -4.48 -5.75
C GLY A 234 -2.21 -5.80 -6.39
N GLY A 235 -2.59 -6.93 -5.79
CA GLY A 235 -2.32 -8.27 -6.31
C GLY A 235 -3.31 -8.71 -7.39
N VAL A 236 -3.18 -9.97 -7.78
CA VAL A 236 -4.00 -10.62 -8.82
C VAL A 236 -5.06 -11.53 -8.21
N ILE A 237 -4.86 -11.98 -6.97
CA ILE A 237 -5.82 -12.84 -6.26
C ILE A 237 -6.67 -12.08 -5.24
N GLU A 238 -7.71 -12.74 -4.72
CA GLU A 238 -8.54 -12.22 -3.63
C GLU A 238 -7.87 -12.47 -2.27
N TYR A 239 -8.01 -11.49 -1.35
CA TYR A 239 -7.50 -11.55 0.02
C TYR A 239 -8.64 -11.51 1.03
N PRO A 240 -9.12 -12.64 1.56
CA PRO A 240 -10.00 -12.66 2.73
C PRO A 240 -9.18 -12.43 4.00
N MET A 241 -9.08 -11.18 4.45
CA MET A 241 -8.27 -10.77 5.60
C MET A 241 -9.01 -11.04 6.90
N HIS A 242 -8.44 -11.90 7.75
CA HIS A 242 -9.04 -12.37 8.99
C HIS A 242 -8.31 -11.81 10.22
N PHE A 243 -9.10 -11.24 11.13
CA PHE A 243 -8.67 -10.65 12.38
C PHE A 243 -8.82 -11.65 13.53
N HIS A 244 -7.72 -12.09 14.10
CA HIS A 244 -7.79 -12.87 15.34
C HIS A 244 -8.09 -11.95 16.53
N GLY A 245 -8.98 -12.40 17.40
CA GLY A 245 -9.32 -11.72 18.66
C GLY A 245 -10.18 -10.47 18.53
N TYR A 246 -10.52 -10.04 17.32
CA TYR A 246 -11.28 -8.82 17.07
C TYR A 246 -12.35 -8.98 16.01
N HIS A 247 -13.38 -8.14 16.10
CA HIS A 247 -14.31 -7.85 15.00
C HIS A 247 -14.15 -6.40 14.59
N VAL A 248 -14.31 -6.12 13.32
CA VAL A 248 -14.14 -4.80 12.73
C VAL A 248 -15.42 -4.28 12.12
N ASN A 249 -15.58 -2.97 12.12
CA ASN A 249 -16.63 -2.28 11.37
C ASN A 249 -16.12 -2.02 9.96
N HIS A 250 -16.72 -2.66 8.95
CA HIS A 250 -16.39 -2.42 7.56
C HIS A 250 -17.06 -1.14 7.09
N ILE A 251 -16.30 -0.07 6.87
CA ILE A 251 -16.79 1.28 6.65
C ILE A 251 -16.97 1.59 5.17
N SER A 252 -15.98 1.26 4.35
CA SER A 252 -16.04 1.56 2.93
C SER A 252 -15.45 0.45 2.08
N ARG A 253 -15.93 0.37 0.84
CA ARG A 253 -15.39 -0.47 -0.24
C ARG A 253 -15.29 0.36 -1.50
N ASN A 254 -14.09 0.51 -2.08
CA ASN A 254 -13.83 1.41 -3.20
C ASN A 254 -14.42 2.81 -2.95
N ARG A 255 -14.29 3.32 -1.72
CA ARG A 255 -14.81 4.62 -1.22
C ARG A 255 -16.34 4.72 -1.15
N ALA A 256 -17.06 3.68 -1.53
CA ALA A 256 -18.50 3.60 -1.30
C ALA A 256 -18.77 3.09 0.12
N LEU A 257 -19.68 3.75 0.86
CA LEU A 257 -20.04 3.33 2.21
C LEU A 257 -20.66 1.93 2.19
N VAL A 258 -20.22 1.10 3.12
CA VAL A 258 -20.86 -0.17 3.45
C VAL A 258 -21.99 0.10 4.42
N THR A 259 -23.21 -0.26 4.02
CA THR A 259 -24.44 0.11 4.75
C THR A 259 -24.97 -0.98 5.66
N ASP A 260 -24.41 -2.19 5.62
CA ASP A 260 -24.74 -3.22 6.58
C ASP A 260 -23.92 -2.97 7.86
N ALA A 261 -24.58 -2.77 8.98
CA ALA A 261 -23.92 -2.56 10.29
C ALA A 261 -23.50 -3.87 10.93
N ILE A 262 -22.87 -4.79 10.17
CA ILE A 262 -22.44 -6.10 10.66
C ILE A 262 -20.95 -6.05 10.97
N GLU A 263 -20.59 -6.29 12.22
CA GLU A 263 -19.21 -6.54 12.62
C GLU A 263 -18.69 -7.84 11.99
N ARG A 264 -17.46 -7.83 11.52
CA ARG A 264 -16.83 -8.95 10.83
C ARG A 264 -15.46 -9.27 11.42
N ASP A 265 -15.13 -10.54 11.47
CA ASP A 265 -13.76 -11.01 11.73
C ASP A 265 -12.98 -11.22 10.44
N THR A 266 -13.66 -11.19 9.30
CA THR A 266 -13.05 -11.41 7.98
C THR A 266 -13.60 -10.41 6.96
N VAL A 267 -12.70 -9.74 6.23
CA VAL A 267 -13.01 -8.78 5.17
C VAL A 267 -12.38 -9.26 3.86
N LEU A 268 -13.22 -9.53 2.87
CA LEU A 268 -12.76 -9.90 1.53
C LEU A 268 -12.37 -8.65 0.75
N VAL A 269 -11.13 -8.61 0.26
CA VAL A 269 -10.60 -7.55 -0.61
C VAL A 269 -10.23 -8.15 -1.95
N LYS A 270 -10.99 -7.81 -2.99
CA LYS A 270 -10.79 -8.35 -4.35
C LYS A 270 -9.66 -7.62 -5.08
N PRO A 271 -9.09 -8.19 -6.16
CA PRO A 271 -8.13 -7.50 -7.00
C PRO A 271 -8.62 -6.11 -7.42
N ASN A 272 -7.75 -5.11 -7.32
CA ASN A 272 -8.06 -3.69 -7.56
C ASN A 272 -9.08 -3.06 -6.61
N GLU A 273 -9.36 -3.68 -5.49
CA GLU A 273 -10.31 -3.17 -4.49
C GLU A 273 -9.57 -2.49 -3.34
N THR A 274 -10.19 -1.44 -2.80
CA THR A 274 -9.83 -0.84 -1.52
C THR A 274 -10.95 -1.08 -0.52
N SER A 275 -10.58 -1.33 0.75
CA SER A 275 -11.53 -1.57 1.83
C SER A 275 -11.03 -0.91 3.11
N ASP A 276 -11.84 -0.05 3.70
CA ASP A 276 -11.50 0.62 4.95
C ASP A 276 -12.32 0.04 6.10
N VAL A 277 -11.66 -0.26 7.20
CA VAL A 277 -12.30 -0.76 8.42
C VAL A 277 -11.89 0.05 9.63
N ILE A 278 -12.75 0.10 10.65
CA ILE A 278 -12.41 0.52 12.00
C ILE A 278 -12.37 -0.73 12.88
N LEU A 279 -11.24 -0.88 13.57
CA LEU A 279 -10.96 -1.91 14.58
C LEU A 279 -11.09 -1.29 15.97
N PRO A 280 -12.19 -1.54 16.70
CA PRO A 280 -12.28 -1.16 18.12
C PRO A 280 -11.37 -2.06 18.95
N VAL A 281 -10.44 -1.47 19.70
CA VAL A 281 -9.47 -2.24 20.50
C VAL A 281 -10.10 -2.57 21.87
N VAL A 282 -10.67 -3.75 22.00
CA VAL A 282 -11.45 -4.16 23.18
C VAL A 282 -10.65 -5.00 24.19
N GLN A 283 -9.45 -5.47 23.82
CA GLN A 283 -8.63 -6.32 24.70
C GLN A 283 -7.14 -6.18 24.39
N ALA A 284 -6.30 -6.36 25.41
CA ALA A 284 -4.84 -6.41 25.25
C ALA A 284 -4.38 -7.79 24.77
N GLY A 285 -3.24 -7.83 24.10
CA GLY A 285 -2.60 -9.06 23.63
C GLY A 285 -1.92 -8.90 22.27
N ALA A 286 -1.40 -10.01 21.76
CA ALA A 286 -0.80 -10.10 20.43
C ALA A 286 -1.64 -11.04 19.55
N PHE A 287 -2.14 -10.54 18.45
CA PHE A 287 -3.07 -11.25 17.59
C PHE A 287 -2.62 -11.17 16.13
N PRO A 288 -2.66 -12.28 15.36
CA PRO A 288 -2.38 -12.20 13.94
C PRO A 288 -3.56 -11.58 13.17
N LEU A 289 -3.23 -10.89 12.10
CA LEU A 289 -4.12 -10.53 11.00
C LEU A 289 -3.53 -11.12 9.73
N HIS A 290 -4.26 -11.97 9.05
CA HIS A 290 -3.73 -12.70 7.90
C HIS A 290 -4.80 -13.04 6.88
N THR A 291 -4.37 -13.40 5.66
CA THR A 291 -5.30 -13.91 4.66
C THR A 291 -5.77 -15.33 4.97
N HIS A 292 -7.07 -15.60 4.81
CA HIS A 292 -7.65 -16.94 4.88
C HIS A 292 -7.49 -17.75 3.57
N TYR A 293 -6.87 -17.15 2.55
CA TYR A 293 -6.37 -17.92 1.42
C TYR A 293 -5.12 -18.70 1.88
N VAL A 294 -5.27 -20.00 2.12
CA VAL A 294 -4.26 -20.83 2.81
C VAL A 294 -2.86 -20.75 2.17
N PRO A 295 -2.69 -20.80 0.84
CA PRO A 295 -1.36 -20.58 0.25
C PRO A 295 -0.78 -19.20 0.59
N GLY A 296 -1.62 -18.19 0.80
CA GLY A 296 -1.23 -16.82 1.11
C GLY A 296 -0.51 -16.61 2.45
N VAL A 297 -0.50 -17.61 3.34
CA VAL A 297 0.29 -17.62 4.58
C VAL A 297 1.55 -18.49 4.47
N THR A 298 2.02 -18.70 3.26
CA THR A 298 3.27 -19.42 2.94
C THR A 298 4.21 -18.52 2.13
N ALA A 299 5.47 -18.90 2.04
CA ALA A 299 6.40 -18.39 1.05
C ALA A 299 6.89 -19.60 0.24
N ASN A 300 6.66 -19.59 -1.09
CA ASN A 300 7.00 -20.69 -1.99
C ASN A 300 6.40 -22.05 -1.55
N GLY A 301 5.16 -22.05 -1.09
CA GLY A 301 4.49 -23.25 -0.57
C GLY A 301 5.08 -23.81 0.74
N ILE A 302 6.06 -23.12 1.33
CA ILE A 302 6.72 -23.54 2.55
C ILE A 302 6.15 -22.74 3.73
N TYR A 303 5.69 -23.44 4.77
CA TYR A 303 5.39 -22.83 6.05
C TYR A 303 6.70 -22.56 6.79
N THR A 304 7.19 -21.32 6.76
CA THR A 304 8.39 -20.92 7.48
C THR A 304 8.05 -20.65 8.94
N ASN A 305 8.17 -21.62 9.77
CA ASN A 305 8.16 -21.68 11.24
C ASN A 305 7.30 -20.61 11.99
N PRO A 306 5.98 -20.79 12.16
CA PRO A 306 5.08 -21.73 11.50
C PRO A 306 4.37 -21.16 10.28
N TYR A 307 4.53 -19.86 9.95
CA TYR A 307 3.81 -19.15 8.91
C TYR A 307 4.76 -18.28 8.06
N GLY A 308 4.35 -17.97 6.85
CA GLY A 308 4.97 -17.00 5.94
C GLY A 308 3.90 -16.11 5.32
N GLY A 309 4.21 -15.50 4.18
CA GLY A 309 3.23 -14.80 3.33
C GLY A 309 2.61 -13.56 3.95
N GLY A 310 1.35 -13.35 3.61
CA GLY A 310 0.55 -12.17 3.96
C GLY A 310 -0.02 -12.21 5.37
N LEU A 311 0.86 -12.24 6.38
CA LEU A 311 0.53 -12.21 7.80
C LEU A 311 1.22 -11.02 8.49
N ILE A 312 0.50 -10.35 9.36
CA ILE A 312 1.01 -9.27 10.24
C ILE A 312 0.59 -9.54 11.69
N ILE A 313 1.19 -8.82 12.63
CA ILE A 313 0.86 -8.90 14.05
C ILE A 313 0.21 -7.58 14.51
N MET A 314 -0.89 -7.71 15.23
CA MET A 314 -1.53 -6.63 15.98
C MET A 314 -1.16 -6.75 17.46
N MET A 315 -0.57 -5.70 18.04
CA MET A 315 -0.10 -5.64 19.43
C MET A 315 -0.93 -4.60 20.19
N ALA A 316 -1.77 -5.05 21.11
CA ALA A 316 -2.57 -4.18 21.97
C ALA A 316 -2.03 -4.18 23.41
N SER A 317 -1.93 -3.01 24.03
CA SER A 317 -1.49 -2.80 25.42
C SER A 317 -2.51 -2.05 26.27
#